data_ab77c383f94a21c211594b8dad3424ef
#
_entry.id   ab77c383f94a21c211594b8dad3424ef
#
_cell.length_a   1.000
_cell.length_b   1.000
_cell.length_c   1.000
_cell.angle_alpha   90.00
_cell.angle_beta   90.00
_cell.angle_gamma   90.00
#
_symmetry.space_group_name_H-M   'P 1'
#
loop_
_entity.id
_entity.type
_entity.pdbx_description
1 polymer ?
#
loop_
_entity_poly.entity_id
_entity_poly.type
_entity_poly.pdbx_seq_one_letter_code
_entity_poly.pdbx_strand_id
1 'polypeptide(L)'
;RCEKEAVNSDCPVCSAEDADLSACKGTEQAMSLMAAAADDGTISGDVTWENQTITTPVRLTGDTTITLKGENTITISDTAEVSALEMDYRSLTIQGSGSLTVTVPNRKYGIADSAYSDTVGGKLTIKDGAKITTNGGQYGLSAKTIVIESGTLNLNSGYGIDTASLTMNGGTLYATGNYGAISNSYGKARNIDSNLTILYSESQNAKTDDMSVGTAADTTREGDVKTIYIAKMAPRASLIVGA
;
A
#
# COMPACT_ATOMS: atom_id res chain seq x y z
N ARG A 1 28.99 -8.85 -10.59
CA ARG A 1 29.19 -9.05 -12.03
C ARG A 1 30.65 -9.34 -12.20
N CYS A 2 30.99 -10.55 -12.64
CA CYS A 2 32.35 -10.84 -13.07
C CYS A 2 32.48 -10.26 -14.48
N GLU A 3 33.11 -9.14 -14.61
CA GLU A 3 33.57 -8.62 -15.91
C GLU A 3 34.98 -9.12 -16.15
N LYS A 4 35.35 -9.30 -17.43
CA LYS A 4 36.65 -9.86 -17.84
C LYS A 4 37.88 -9.15 -17.25
N GLU A 5 37.64 -7.96 -16.65
CA GLU A 5 38.65 -7.09 -16.07
C GLU A 5 38.44 -6.85 -14.53
N ALA A 6 37.40 -7.44 -13.94
CA ALA A 6 37.12 -7.34 -12.48
C ALA A 6 36.60 -8.68 -11.95
N VAL A 7 37.50 -9.61 -11.70
CA VAL A 7 37.21 -10.91 -11.12
C VAL A 7 36.93 -10.72 -9.61
N ASN A 8 35.76 -11.13 -9.13
CA ASN A 8 35.50 -11.17 -7.70
C ASN A 8 36.25 -12.34 -7.07
N SER A 9 37.28 -12.06 -6.30
CA SER A 9 38.13 -13.05 -5.63
C SER A 9 37.38 -13.95 -4.64
N ASP A 10 36.19 -13.53 -4.20
CA ASP A 10 35.36 -14.27 -3.23
C ASP A 10 34.35 -15.22 -3.90
N CYS A 11 34.33 -15.25 -5.24
CA CYS A 11 33.48 -16.16 -6.01
C CYS A 11 34.26 -17.46 -6.34
N PRO A 12 33.87 -18.62 -5.79
CA PRO A 12 34.58 -19.88 -5.96
C PRO A 12 34.61 -20.35 -7.42
N VAL A 13 33.77 -19.82 -8.30
CA VAL A 13 33.74 -20.12 -9.74
C VAL A 13 34.64 -19.16 -10.51
N CYS A 14 34.77 -17.90 -10.08
CA CYS A 14 35.58 -16.89 -10.79
C CYS A 14 37.05 -16.86 -10.32
N SER A 15 37.39 -17.53 -9.22
CA SER A 15 38.76 -17.58 -8.67
C SER A 15 39.57 -18.76 -9.18
N ALA A 16 39.00 -19.68 -9.96
CA ALA A 16 39.72 -20.77 -10.57
C ALA A 16 40.56 -20.28 -11.76
N GLU A 17 41.77 -20.76 -11.87
CA GLU A 17 42.79 -20.33 -12.88
C GLU A 17 42.35 -20.57 -14.34
N ASP A 18 41.36 -21.46 -14.57
CA ASP A 18 40.72 -21.76 -15.86
C ASP A 18 39.20 -21.53 -15.85
N ALA A 19 38.71 -20.54 -15.12
CA ALA A 19 37.30 -20.30 -15.00
C ALA A 19 36.66 -19.93 -16.34
N ASP A 20 35.73 -20.79 -16.82
CA ASP A 20 34.86 -20.44 -17.93
C ASP A 20 33.86 -19.39 -17.48
N LEU A 21 34.17 -18.13 -17.73
CA LEU A 21 33.34 -16.98 -17.36
C LEU A 21 31.97 -16.98 -18.07
N SER A 22 31.77 -17.83 -19.09
CA SER A 22 30.44 -18.01 -19.69
C SER A 22 29.47 -18.76 -18.78
N ALA A 23 29.99 -19.52 -17.82
CA ALA A 23 29.18 -20.16 -16.75
C ALA A 23 28.87 -19.20 -15.57
N CYS A 24 29.60 -18.11 -15.43
CA CYS A 24 29.26 -17.00 -14.55
C CYS A 24 28.11 -16.18 -15.16
N LYS A 25 27.00 -16.84 -15.43
CA LYS A 25 25.73 -16.15 -15.51
C LYS A 25 25.43 -15.67 -14.07
N GLY A 26 26.01 -14.53 -13.73
CA GLY A 26 25.40 -13.68 -12.72
C GLY A 26 23.94 -13.61 -13.15
N THR A 27 23.10 -14.33 -12.43
CA THR A 27 21.68 -14.29 -12.70
C THR A 27 21.32 -12.84 -12.72
N GLU A 28 20.69 -12.35 -13.78
CA GLU A 28 20.04 -11.02 -13.80
C GLU A 28 19.10 -10.86 -12.61
N GLN A 29 18.74 -11.96 -11.93
CA GLN A 29 18.10 -12.03 -10.65
C GLN A 29 18.90 -11.48 -9.45
N ALA A 30 20.24 -11.42 -9.52
CA ALA A 30 21.04 -10.87 -8.42
C ALA A 30 21.12 -9.32 -8.46
N MET A 31 20.67 -8.67 -9.51
CA MET A 31 20.66 -7.21 -9.63
C MET A 31 19.24 -6.59 -9.61
N SER A 32 18.18 -7.40 -9.56
CA SER A 32 16.86 -6.99 -9.05
C SER A 32 16.89 -6.92 -7.53
N LEU A 33 18.07 -7.03 -6.95
CA LEU A 33 18.25 -7.04 -5.54
C LEU A 33 18.29 -5.63 -5.01
N MET A 34 17.39 -5.40 -4.05
CA MET A 34 17.62 -4.43 -3.01
C MET A 34 17.88 -3.00 -3.54
N ALA A 35 16.93 -2.43 -4.25
CA ALA A 35 16.66 -1.08 -3.89
C ALA A 35 15.85 -1.12 -2.57
N ALA A 36 16.46 -1.65 -1.49
CA ALA A 36 16.27 -1.03 -0.21
C ALA A 36 16.35 0.47 -0.47
N ALA A 37 15.52 1.27 0.20
CA ALA A 37 15.68 2.71 0.14
C ALA A 37 17.19 3.01 0.09
N ALA A 38 17.63 3.87 -0.81
CA ALA A 38 19.01 4.32 -0.82
C ALA A 38 19.40 4.68 0.62
N ASP A 39 20.68 4.67 0.95
CA ASP A 39 21.14 4.98 2.34
C ASP A 39 20.53 6.26 2.93
N ASP A 40 20.02 7.14 2.07
CA ASP A 40 19.29 8.36 2.43
C ASP A 40 17.77 8.21 2.58
N GLY A 41 17.24 6.98 2.47
CA GLY A 41 15.80 6.70 2.57
C GLY A 41 14.98 7.04 1.32
N THR A 42 15.61 7.26 0.15
CA THR A 42 14.90 7.60 -1.08
C THR A 42 14.75 6.43 -2.06
N ILE A 43 13.67 6.41 -2.85
CA ILE A 43 13.46 5.44 -3.93
C ILE A 43 12.85 6.11 -5.17
N SER A 44 13.08 5.52 -6.34
CA SER A 44 12.44 5.90 -7.60
C SER A 44 12.46 4.76 -8.61
N GLY A 45 11.58 4.80 -9.62
CA GLY A 45 11.50 3.77 -10.65
C GLY A 45 10.98 2.43 -10.14
N ASP A 46 11.38 1.34 -10.78
CA ASP A 46 10.90 0.00 -10.44
C ASP A 46 11.81 -0.63 -9.38
N VAL A 47 11.23 -0.93 -8.22
CA VAL A 47 11.93 -1.57 -7.12
C VAL A 47 11.21 -2.85 -6.70
N THR A 48 11.96 -3.84 -6.22
CA THR A 48 11.39 -5.06 -5.63
C THR A 48 11.74 -5.11 -4.15
N TRP A 49 10.72 -5.23 -3.31
CA TRP A 49 10.88 -5.50 -1.90
C TRP A 49 10.58 -6.97 -1.62
N GLU A 50 11.55 -7.66 -1.06
CA GLU A 50 11.43 -9.06 -0.70
C GLU A 50 11.91 -9.28 0.74
N ASN A 51 10.97 -9.54 1.66
CA ASN A 51 11.20 -9.73 3.08
C ASN A 51 11.97 -8.56 3.75
N GLN A 52 11.63 -7.32 3.34
CA GLN A 52 12.30 -6.13 3.83
C GLN A 52 11.78 -5.71 5.21
N THR A 53 12.70 -5.30 6.08
CA THR A 53 12.38 -4.63 7.35
C THR A 53 12.99 -3.24 7.32
N ILE A 54 12.14 -2.23 7.20
CA ILE A 54 12.53 -0.82 7.06
C ILE A 54 12.15 -0.10 8.36
N THR A 55 13.09 0.60 8.96
CA THR A 55 12.91 1.33 10.23
C THR A 55 13.07 2.84 10.09
N THR A 56 13.30 3.31 8.89
CA THR A 56 13.44 4.73 8.53
C THR A 56 12.35 5.13 7.55
N PRO A 57 11.92 6.39 7.51
CA PRO A 57 11.02 6.87 6.49
C PRO A 57 11.58 6.67 5.08
N VAL A 58 10.69 6.36 4.14
CA VAL A 58 11.01 6.23 2.71
C VAL A 58 10.35 7.35 1.95
N ARG A 59 11.08 8.00 1.02
CA ARG A 59 10.58 9.09 0.20
C ARG A 59 10.76 8.80 -1.28
N LEU A 60 9.74 9.10 -2.08
CA LEU A 60 9.83 9.00 -3.53
C LEU A 60 10.54 10.24 -4.11
N THR A 61 11.53 10.00 -4.97
CA THR A 61 12.18 11.07 -5.76
C THR A 61 11.71 11.07 -7.21
N GLY A 62 10.91 10.09 -7.61
CA GLY A 62 10.28 9.95 -8.91
C GLY A 62 9.08 9.03 -8.84
N ASP A 63 8.35 8.89 -9.94
CA ASP A 63 7.29 7.89 -10.04
C ASP A 63 7.88 6.50 -9.80
N THR A 64 7.20 5.70 -8.98
CA THR A 64 7.76 4.47 -8.43
C THR A 64 6.77 3.32 -8.53
N THR A 65 7.30 2.13 -8.89
CA THR A 65 6.59 0.87 -8.77
C THR A 65 7.30 -0.01 -7.75
N ILE A 66 6.60 -0.36 -6.66
CA ILE A 66 7.09 -1.32 -5.66
C ILE A 66 6.45 -2.68 -5.94
N THR A 67 7.27 -3.67 -6.30
CA THR A 67 6.82 -5.06 -6.42
C THR A 67 7.10 -5.80 -5.13
N LEU A 68 6.03 -6.22 -4.45
CA LEU A 68 6.11 -6.93 -3.17
C LEU A 68 6.27 -8.43 -3.37
N LYS A 69 7.25 -9.02 -2.70
CA LYS A 69 7.44 -10.46 -2.53
C LYS A 69 7.63 -10.76 -1.04
N GLY A 70 7.04 -11.88 -0.58
CA GLY A 70 7.14 -12.23 0.84
C GLY A 70 6.52 -11.18 1.77
N GLU A 71 7.08 -11.03 2.95
CA GLU A 71 6.58 -10.14 4.00
C GLU A 71 7.49 -8.92 4.16
N ASN A 72 6.95 -7.73 3.95
CA ASN A 72 7.69 -6.49 4.08
C ASN A 72 7.10 -5.63 5.19
N THR A 73 7.93 -4.93 5.92
CA THR A 73 7.50 -4.04 7.00
C THR A 73 8.19 -2.69 6.93
N ILE A 74 7.41 -1.63 7.21
CA ILE A 74 7.95 -0.32 7.56
C ILE A 74 7.45 0.00 8.96
N THR A 75 8.37 0.23 9.89
CA THR A 75 8.03 0.65 11.25
C THR A 75 8.87 1.87 11.59
N ILE A 76 8.23 3.03 11.67
CA ILE A 76 8.94 4.26 12.03
C ILE A 76 8.67 4.63 13.49
N SER A 77 9.67 5.20 14.13
CA SER A 77 9.53 5.83 15.45
C SER A 77 9.04 7.28 15.28
N ASP A 78 8.93 8.01 16.39
CA ASP A 78 8.60 9.44 16.35
C ASP A 78 9.81 10.23 15.82
N THR A 79 9.75 10.54 14.51
CA THR A 79 10.76 11.28 13.77
C THR A 79 10.21 12.63 13.32
N ALA A 80 11.04 13.48 12.73
CA ALA A 80 10.58 14.72 12.11
C ALA A 80 9.72 14.49 10.86
N GLU A 81 9.94 13.38 10.14
CA GLU A 81 9.19 13.03 8.94
C GLU A 81 7.73 12.72 9.25
N VAL A 82 6.83 13.15 8.37
CA VAL A 82 5.39 13.02 8.56
C VAL A 82 4.90 11.63 8.19
N SER A 83 5.48 11.03 7.15
CA SER A 83 5.01 9.77 6.55
C SER A 83 6.04 8.65 6.68
N ALA A 84 5.58 7.41 6.81
CA ALA A 84 6.46 6.24 6.72
C ALA A 84 6.92 6.01 5.27
N LEU A 85 6.02 6.20 4.31
CA LEU A 85 6.33 6.24 2.89
C LEU A 85 5.71 7.51 2.30
N GLU A 86 6.55 8.49 1.96
CA GLU A 86 6.14 9.78 1.42
C GLU A 86 6.20 9.78 -0.10
N MET A 87 5.07 10.11 -0.74
CA MET A 87 4.94 10.11 -2.20
C MET A 87 5.45 11.39 -2.86
N ASP A 88 5.47 12.52 -2.15
CA ASP A 88 5.98 13.80 -2.64
C ASP A 88 5.40 14.18 -4.03
N TYR A 89 4.08 14.13 -4.17
CA TYR A 89 3.30 14.38 -5.40
C TYR A 89 3.57 13.39 -6.55
N ARG A 90 4.29 12.30 -6.30
CA ARG A 90 4.63 11.30 -7.31
C ARG A 90 3.54 10.23 -7.42
N SER A 91 3.58 9.49 -8.55
CA SER A 91 2.76 8.30 -8.69
C SER A 91 3.45 7.11 -8.02
N LEU A 92 2.71 6.39 -7.19
CA LEU A 92 3.15 5.15 -6.56
C LEU A 92 2.25 4.01 -7.01
N THR A 93 2.86 2.96 -7.54
CA THR A 93 2.19 1.69 -7.76
C THR A 93 2.75 0.65 -6.79
N ILE A 94 1.88 -0.03 -6.05
CA ILE A 94 2.25 -1.19 -5.22
C ILE A 94 1.57 -2.42 -5.81
N GLN A 95 2.38 -3.41 -6.14
CA GLN A 95 1.93 -4.62 -6.82
C GLN A 95 2.63 -5.87 -6.29
N GLY A 96 2.23 -7.05 -6.81
CA GLY A 96 2.84 -8.34 -6.47
C GLY A 96 2.06 -9.11 -5.41
N SER A 97 2.45 -10.36 -5.16
CA SER A 97 1.74 -11.28 -4.26
C SER A 97 2.14 -11.16 -2.79
N GLY A 98 3.13 -10.33 -2.49
CA GLY A 98 3.63 -10.13 -1.14
C GLY A 98 2.76 -9.21 -0.28
N SER A 99 3.23 -8.96 0.93
CA SER A 99 2.59 -8.06 1.89
C SER A 99 3.50 -6.89 2.29
N LEU A 100 2.86 -5.78 2.64
CA LEU A 100 3.49 -4.62 3.26
C LEU A 100 2.69 -4.22 4.50
N THR A 101 3.32 -4.29 5.65
CA THR A 101 2.78 -3.79 6.91
C THR A 101 3.48 -2.50 7.29
N VAL A 102 2.71 -1.43 7.46
CA VAL A 102 3.21 -0.10 7.85
C VAL A 102 2.70 0.22 9.25
N THR A 103 3.61 0.48 10.18
CA THR A 103 3.27 0.86 11.55
C THR A 103 3.88 2.22 11.86
N VAL A 104 3.01 3.15 12.27
CA VAL A 104 3.41 4.53 12.54
C VAL A 104 2.84 5.01 13.87
N PRO A 105 3.55 5.91 14.60
CA PRO A 105 3.03 6.52 15.81
C PRO A 105 1.90 7.51 15.51
N ASN A 106 1.18 7.94 16.54
CA ASN A 106 0.12 8.94 16.42
C ASN A 106 0.61 10.22 15.70
N ARG A 107 -0.28 10.85 14.95
CA ARG A 107 -0.04 12.06 14.13
C ARG A 107 0.89 11.88 12.95
N LYS A 108 1.34 10.66 12.64
CA LYS A 108 2.10 10.32 11.44
C LYS A 108 1.18 9.69 10.39
N TYR A 109 1.66 9.60 9.16
CA TYR A 109 0.93 8.98 8.06
C TYR A 109 1.59 7.69 7.65
N GLY A 110 0.82 6.72 7.23
CA GLY A 110 1.34 5.46 6.71
C GLY A 110 1.98 5.62 5.33
N ILE A 111 1.22 5.39 4.27
CA ILE A 111 1.64 5.64 2.89
C ILE A 111 0.92 6.90 2.44
N ALA A 112 1.65 7.97 2.19
CA ALA A 112 1.01 9.26 2.00
C ALA A 112 1.71 10.18 1.01
N ASP A 113 0.91 11.02 0.39
CA ASP A 113 1.27 12.30 -0.17
C ASP A 113 0.83 13.36 0.83
N SER A 114 1.69 13.67 1.78
CA SER A 114 1.34 14.47 2.97
C SER A 114 0.99 15.93 2.66
N ALA A 115 1.30 16.40 1.46
CA ALA A 115 1.10 17.77 1.02
C ALA A 115 0.10 17.91 -0.15
N TYR A 116 -0.69 16.85 -0.46
CA TYR A 116 -1.66 16.96 -1.55
C TYR A 116 -2.77 17.98 -1.24
N SER A 117 -3.35 18.51 -2.29
CA SER A 117 -4.45 19.47 -2.25
C SER A 117 -5.55 19.11 -3.27
N ASP A 118 -6.54 19.96 -3.41
CA ASP A 118 -7.58 19.83 -4.44
C ASP A 118 -7.02 19.87 -5.87
N THR A 119 -5.92 20.58 -6.09
CA THR A 119 -5.32 20.77 -7.42
C THR A 119 -4.07 19.93 -7.66
N VAL A 120 -3.27 19.66 -6.62
CA VAL A 120 -1.98 18.98 -6.71
C VAL A 120 -1.98 17.74 -5.83
N GLY A 121 -1.34 16.67 -6.29
CA GLY A 121 -1.15 15.44 -5.50
C GLY A 121 -0.88 14.23 -6.36
N GLY A 122 -0.29 13.23 -5.73
CA GLY A 122 0.09 11.97 -6.33
C GLY A 122 -1.08 11.00 -6.53
N LYS A 123 -0.79 9.95 -7.28
CA LYS A 123 -1.70 8.82 -7.49
C LYS A 123 -1.12 7.56 -6.85
N LEU A 124 -1.87 6.96 -5.93
CA LEU A 124 -1.57 5.63 -5.40
C LEU A 124 -2.38 4.57 -6.15
N THR A 125 -1.71 3.56 -6.69
CA THR A 125 -2.36 2.42 -7.35
C THR A 125 -1.96 1.13 -6.64
N ILE A 126 -2.95 0.29 -6.30
CA ILE A 126 -2.75 -1.03 -5.68
C ILE A 126 -3.28 -2.08 -6.64
N LYS A 127 -2.44 -3.07 -6.98
CA LYS A 127 -2.81 -4.11 -7.95
C LYS A 127 -2.06 -5.43 -7.74
N ASP A 128 -2.34 -6.40 -8.61
CA ASP A 128 -1.66 -7.71 -8.71
C ASP A 128 -1.64 -8.50 -7.39
N GLY A 129 -2.67 -8.33 -6.56
CA GLY A 129 -2.85 -9.09 -5.33
C GLY A 129 -2.07 -8.59 -4.11
N ALA A 130 -1.41 -7.44 -4.20
CA ALA A 130 -0.67 -6.84 -3.09
C ALA A 130 -1.52 -6.75 -1.81
N LYS A 131 -0.92 -7.08 -0.67
CA LYS A 131 -1.57 -7.01 0.65
C LYS A 131 -0.97 -5.88 1.44
N ILE A 132 -1.79 -4.91 1.83
CA ILE A 132 -1.35 -3.73 2.58
C ILE A 132 -2.07 -3.67 3.91
N THR A 133 -1.30 -3.54 4.97
CA THR A 133 -1.81 -3.30 6.33
C THR A 133 -1.19 -2.03 6.86
N THR A 134 -2.02 -1.12 7.40
CA THR A 134 -1.52 0.06 8.12
C THR A 134 -2.03 0.04 9.56
N ASN A 135 -1.16 0.35 10.50
CA ASN A 135 -1.47 0.37 11.92
C ASN A 135 -1.02 1.69 12.55
N GLY A 136 -1.93 2.34 13.26
CA GLY A 136 -1.66 3.60 13.94
C GLY A 136 -1.69 4.81 13.01
N GLY A 137 -1.16 5.92 13.50
CA GLY A 137 -1.10 7.17 12.74
C GLY A 137 -2.42 7.92 12.60
N GLN A 138 -2.35 9.07 11.92
CA GLN A 138 -3.51 9.88 11.59
C GLN A 138 -4.21 9.36 10.34
N TYR A 139 -3.46 9.04 9.29
CA TYR A 139 -3.96 8.46 8.04
C TYR A 139 -3.20 7.18 7.70
N GLY A 140 -3.93 6.12 7.35
CA GLY A 140 -3.33 4.87 6.86
C GLY A 140 -2.82 5.05 5.44
N LEU A 141 -3.69 5.43 4.52
CA LEU A 141 -3.35 5.86 3.17
C LEU A 141 -3.83 7.30 2.96
N SER A 142 -2.99 8.14 2.36
CA SER A 142 -3.37 9.51 2.02
C SER A 142 -2.79 9.88 0.66
N ALA A 143 -3.65 10.14 -0.32
CA ALA A 143 -3.25 10.61 -1.64
C ALA A 143 -4.43 11.29 -2.35
N LYS A 144 -4.15 12.22 -3.26
CA LYS A 144 -5.20 12.86 -4.06
C LYS A 144 -6.07 11.85 -4.79
N THR A 145 -5.46 10.85 -5.40
CA THR A 145 -6.16 9.78 -6.11
C THR A 145 -5.69 8.43 -5.62
N ILE A 146 -6.61 7.58 -5.20
CA ILE A 146 -6.34 6.19 -4.85
C ILE A 146 -7.12 5.27 -5.78
N VAL A 147 -6.41 4.33 -6.40
CA VAL A 147 -6.98 3.31 -7.29
C VAL A 147 -6.66 1.93 -6.74
N ILE A 148 -7.69 1.12 -6.49
CA ILE A 148 -7.56 -0.27 -6.06
C ILE A 148 -8.09 -1.13 -7.19
N GLU A 149 -7.18 -1.77 -7.93
CA GLU A 149 -7.52 -2.68 -9.03
C GLU A 149 -7.71 -4.11 -8.51
N SER A 150 -6.90 -4.48 -7.52
CA SER A 150 -6.96 -5.79 -6.84
C SER A 150 -6.17 -5.74 -5.53
N GLY A 151 -6.10 -6.88 -4.82
CA GLY A 151 -5.35 -6.98 -3.56
C GLY A 151 -6.22 -6.88 -2.32
N THR A 152 -5.57 -6.78 -1.16
CA THR A 152 -6.24 -6.74 0.14
C THR A 152 -5.65 -5.60 0.97
N LEU A 153 -6.51 -4.69 1.40
CA LEU A 153 -6.14 -3.56 2.24
C LEU A 153 -6.81 -3.69 3.60
N ASN A 154 -6.02 -3.60 4.66
CA ASN A 154 -6.47 -3.59 6.05
C ASN A 154 -5.90 -2.35 6.75
N LEU A 155 -6.72 -1.32 6.89
CA LEU A 155 -6.29 0.00 7.28
C LEU A 155 -6.91 0.37 8.64
N ASN A 156 -6.07 0.49 9.66
CA ASN A 156 -6.46 0.82 11.03
C ASN A 156 -5.65 2.03 11.52
N SER A 157 -6.24 3.22 11.40
CA SER A 157 -5.58 4.51 11.68
C SER A 157 -6.59 5.52 12.24
N GLY A 158 -6.23 6.77 12.42
CA GLY A 158 -7.19 7.84 12.76
C GLY A 158 -8.26 7.96 11.69
N TYR A 159 -7.87 8.03 10.43
CA TYR A 159 -8.65 7.73 9.24
C TYR A 159 -7.96 6.59 8.48
N GLY A 160 -8.69 5.57 8.06
CA GLY A 160 -8.13 4.50 7.24
C GLY A 160 -7.61 5.04 5.90
N ILE A 161 -8.39 5.88 5.24
CA ILE A 161 -8.05 6.54 3.97
C ILE A 161 -8.35 8.04 4.06
N ASP A 162 -7.48 8.86 3.47
CA ASP A 162 -7.74 10.25 3.12
C ASP A 162 -7.50 10.45 1.62
N THR A 163 -8.55 10.86 0.89
CA THR A 163 -8.45 11.00 -0.58
C THR A 163 -9.55 11.86 -1.17
N ALA A 164 -9.20 12.65 -2.17
CA ALA A 164 -10.18 13.36 -2.99
C ALA A 164 -10.94 12.44 -3.95
N SER A 165 -10.27 11.38 -4.44
CA SER A 165 -10.84 10.43 -5.40
C SER A 165 -10.45 9.00 -5.08
N LEU A 166 -11.45 8.13 -4.83
CA LEU A 166 -11.27 6.70 -4.66
C LEU A 166 -11.93 5.96 -5.82
N THR A 167 -11.14 5.15 -6.53
CA THR A 167 -11.62 4.19 -7.53
C THR A 167 -11.31 2.78 -7.03
N MET A 168 -12.31 1.91 -7.05
CA MET A 168 -12.14 0.51 -6.66
C MET A 168 -12.77 -0.39 -7.72
N ASN A 169 -11.91 -1.04 -8.51
CA ASN A 169 -12.29 -1.94 -9.60
C ASN A 169 -12.33 -3.41 -9.15
N GLY A 170 -11.72 -3.71 -8.02
CA GLY A 170 -11.65 -5.06 -7.45
C GLY A 170 -10.93 -5.07 -6.11
N GLY A 171 -10.60 -6.28 -5.63
CA GLY A 171 -9.91 -6.47 -4.37
C GLY A 171 -10.82 -6.39 -3.14
N THR A 172 -10.18 -6.24 -1.98
CA THR A 172 -10.85 -6.13 -0.67
C THR A 172 -10.28 -4.94 0.09
N LEU A 173 -11.15 -4.08 0.60
CA LEU A 173 -10.81 -2.97 1.46
C LEU A 173 -11.54 -3.13 2.80
N TYR A 174 -10.80 -3.15 3.89
CA TYR A 174 -11.28 -2.90 5.23
C TYR A 174 -10.57 -1.65 5.76
N ALA A 175 -11.33 -0.61 6.01
CA ALA A 175 -10.81 0.65 6.56
C ALA A 175 -11.58 1.01 7.82
N THR A 176 -10.85 1.30 8.90
CA THR A 176 -11.43 1.70 10.17
C THR A 176 -10.63 2.81 10.82
N GLY A 177 -11.28 3.65 11.58
CA GLY A 177 -10.62 4.73 12.30
C GLY A 177 -11.50 5.47 13.31
N ASN A 178 -10.83 6.04 14.32
CA ASN A 178 -11.54 6.78 15.39
C ASN A 178 -12.19 8.06 14.85
N TYR A 179 -11.60 8.70 13.86
CA TYR A 179 -12.15 9.90 13.23
C TYR A 179 -13.11 9.53 12.09
N GLY A 180 -12.83 8.43 11.36
CA GLY A 180 -13.65 7.92 10.29
C GLY A 180 -12.93 6.87 9.47
N ALA A 181 -13.67 6.05 8.72
CA ALA A 181 -13.05 5.10 7.79
C ALA A 181 -12.37 5.83 6.63
N ILE A 182 -13.03 6.84 6.07
CA ILE A 182 -12.53 7.66 4.96
C ILE A 182 -12.70 9.13 5.27
N SER A 183 -11.61 9.90 5.15
CA SER A 183 -11.61 11.36 5.12
C SER A 183 -11.79 11.86 3.69
N ASN A 184 -12.40 13.01 3.54
CA ASN A 184 -12.73 13.63 2.25
C ASN A 184 -12.19 15.07 2.17
N SER A 185 -10.96 15.28 2.62
CA SER A 185 -10.37 16.61 2.82
C SER A 185 -10.49 17.53 1.59
N TYR A 186 -10.38 16.99 0.38
CA TYR A 186 -10.35 17.77 -0.86
C TYR A 186 -11.32 17.26 -1.94
N GLY A 187 -12.21 16.33 -1.62
CA GLY A 187 -13.18 15.84 -2.59
C GLY A 187 -13.85 14.54 -2.18
N LYS A 188 -14.91 14.18 -2.92
CA LYS A 188 -15.75 13.02 -2.62
C LYS A 188 -16.01 12.14 -3.83
N ALA A 189 -15.10 12.15 -4.82
CA ALA A 189 -15.26 11.33 -6.01
C ALA A 189 -15.11 9.84 -5.63
N ARG A 190 -16.12 9.04 -5.98
CA ARG A 190 -16.17 7.60 -5.69
C ARG A 190 -16.60 6.85 -6.93
N ASN A 191 -15.72 5.96 -7.39
CA ASN A 191 -15.99 5.07 -8.51
C ASN A 191 -15.75 3.62 -8.02
N ILE A 192 -16.80 3.01 -7.50
CA ILE A 192 -16.78 1.64 -6.97
C ILE A 192 -17.49 0.73 -7.97
N ASP A 193 -16.81 -0.34 -8.42
CA ASP A 193 -17.37 -1.31 -9.34
C ASP A 193 -18.68 -1.89 -8.76
N SER A 194 -19.71 -1.96 -9.58
CA SER A 194 -21.05 -2.42 -9.19
C SER A 194 -21.11 -3.90 -8.73
N ASN A 195 -20.08 -4.68 -9.04
CA ASN A 195 -19.95 -6.05 -8.55
C ASN A 195 -19.38 -6.14 -7.13
N LEU A 196 -18.96 -5.01 -6.55
CA LEU A 196 -18.47 -4.96 -5.18
C LEU A 196 -19.61 -4.60 -4.23
N THR A 197 -19.64 -5.28 -3.11
CA THR A 197 -20.56 -4.97 -2.00
C THR A 197 -19.87 -4.02 -1.04
N ILE A 198 -20.58 -2.95 -0.66
CA ILE A 198 -20.14 -2.00 0.35
C ILE A 198 -20.88 -2.30 1.63
N LEU A 199 -20.14 -2.51 2.72
CA LEU A 199 -20.67 -2.58 4.07
C LEU A 199 -20.10 -1.42 4.89
N TYR A 200 -20.90 -0.86 5.82
CA TYR A 200 -20.45 0.21 6.68
C TYR A 200 -20.97 0.05 8.11
N SER A 201 -20.28 0.69 9.04
CA SER A 201 -20.70 0.81 10.44
C SER A 201 -20.25 2.15 11.02
N GLU A 202 -21.07 2.70 11.91
CA GLU A 202 -20.74 3.85 12.73
C GLU A 202 -19.84 3.49 13.92
N SER A 203 -19.64 2.20 14.17
CA SER A 203 -18.72 1.68 15.18
C SER A 203 -17.36 1.39 14.57
N GLN A 204 -16.29 1.74 15.31
CA GLN A 204 -14.91 1.39 14.95
C GLN A 204 -14.69 -0.12 15.10
N ASN A 205 -13.87 -0.69 14.21
CA ASN A 205 -13.52 -2.11 14.23
C ASN A 205 -14.72 -3.07 14.15
N ALA A 206 -15.81 -2.65 13.51
CA ALA A 206 -16.98 -3.49 13.33
C ALA A 206 -16.66 -4.74 12.51
N LYS A 207 -17.19 -5.90 12.90
CA LYS A 207 -17.12 -7.11 12.09
C LYS A 207 -18.12 -7.02 10.94
N THR A 208 -17.82 -7.68 9.84
CA THR A 208 -18.67 -7.66 8.63
C THR A 208 -20.12 -8.10 8.88
N ASP A 209 -20.34 -9.01 9.84
CA ASP A 209 -21.67 -9.48 10.20
C ASP A 209 -22.50 -8.43 10.94
N ASP A 210 -21.84 -7.45 11.58
CA ASP A 210 -22.46 -6.36 12.32
C ASP A 210 -22.60 -5.07 11.47
N MET A 211 -22.26 -5.14 10.17
CA MET A 211 -22.30 -3.99 9.28
C MET A 211 -23.57 -3.94 8.45
N SER A 212 -24.01 -2.72 8.13
CA SER A 212 -25.09 -2.46 7.20
C SER A 212 -24.63 -2.47 5.76
N VAL A 213 -25.48 -2.92 4.84
CA VAL A 213 -25.25 -2.75 3.40
C VAL A 213 -25.37 -1.29 3.04
N GLY A 214 -24.35 -0.78 2.35
CA GLY A 214 -24.23 0.62 1.96
C GLY A 214 -24.12 0.83 0.46
N THR A 215 -23.93 2.07 0.12
CA THR A 215 -23.73 2.59 -1.23
C THR A 215 -22.42 3.39 -1.30
N ALA A 216 -22.01 3.80 -2.50
CA ALA A 216 -20.87 4.69 -2.64
C ALA A 216 -21.04 6.01 -1.85
N ALA A 217 -22.27 6.48 -1.64
CA ALA A 217 -22.54 7.67 -0.82
C ALA A 217 -22.13 7.49 0.65
N ASP A 218 -22.25 6.28 1.20
CA ASP A 218 -21.86 6.00 2.59
C ASP A 218 -20.34 6.11 2.80
N THR A 219 -19.57 5.92 1.75
CA THR A 219 -18.10 6.13 1.77
C THR A 219 -17.72 7.62 1.85
N THR A 220 -18.66 8.52 1.72
CA THR A 220 -18.46 9.98 1.83
C THR A 220 -18.98 10.59 3.13
N ARG A 221 -19.52 9.78 4.06
CA ARG A 221 -19.99 10.20 5.37
C ARG A 221 -18.83 10.30 6.35
N GLU A 222 -18.07 11.38 6.21
CA GLU A 222 -16.89 11.63 7.06
C GLU A 222 -17.31 11.81 8.52
N GLY A 223 -16.57 11.15 9.41
CA GLY A 223 -16.79 11.22 10.84
C GLY A 223 -17.93 10.34 11.37
N ASP A 224 -18.98 10.08 10.60
CA ASP A 224 -20.11 9.23 11.00
C ASP A 224 -19.78 7.75 10.77
N VAL A 225 -19.27 7.40 9.61
CA VAL A 225 -18.89 6.02 9.30
C VAL A 225 -17.47 5.75 9.79
N LYS A 226 -17.35 4.87 10.79
CA LYS A 226 -16.07 4.51 11.41
C LYS A 226 -15.42 3.29 10.80
N THR A 227 -16.18 2.41 10.17
CA THR A 227 -15.67 1.21 9.50
C THR A 227 -16.36 1.03 8.17
N ILE A 228 -15.55 0.75 7.13
CA ILE A 228 -16.00 0.40 5.78
C ILE A 228 -15.34 -0.91 5.37
N TYR A 229 -16.12 -1.79 4.77
CA TYR A 229 -15.65 -2.99 4.09
C TYR A 229 -16.18 -3.01 2.67
N ILE A 230 -15.31 -3.19 1.69
CA ILE A 230 -15.68 -3.28 0.28
C ILE A 230 -15.01 -4.51 -0.31
N ALA A 231 -15.79 -5.44 -0.87
CA ALA A 231 -15.28 -6.63 -1.52
C ALA A 231 -16.30 -7.24 -2.47
N LYS A 232 -15.85 -8.14 -3.34
CA LYS A 232 -16.75 -9.04 -4.05
C LYS A 232 -17.23 -10.10 -3.06
N MET A 233 -18.45 -9.97 -2.60
CA MET A 233 -19.06 -10.95 -1.68
C MET A 233 -19.86 -11.97 -2.48
N ALA A 234 -19.87 -13.23 -2.01
CA ALA A 234 -20.85 -14.19 -2.46
C ALA A 234 -22.26 -13.67 -2.09
N PRO A 235 -23.29 -13.89 -2.93
CA PRO A 235 -24.64 -13.52 -2.57
C PRO A 235 -24.94 -14.14 -1.19
N ARG A 236 -25.31 -13.32 -0.20
CA ARG A 236 -25.85 -13.85 1.06
C ARG A 236 -27.07 -14.66 0.67
N ALA A 237 -27.09 -15.93 1.02
CA ALA A 237 -28.29 -16.74 0.88
C ALA A 237 -29.39 -15.98 1.62
N SER A 238 -30.35 -15.46 0.90
CA SER A 238 -31.53 -14.85 1.51
C SER A 238 -32.20 -15.97 2.28
N LEU A 239 -32.16 -15.89 3.61
CA LEU A 239 -32.99 -16.75 4.45
C LEU A 239 -34.42 -16.37 4.12
N ILE A 240 -35.07 -17.13 3.24
CA ILE A 240 -36.49 -17.07 3.04
C ILE A 240 -37.06 -17.61 4.36
N VAL A 241 -37.38 -16.70 5.28
CA VAL A 241 -38.23 -17.03 6.41
C VAL A 241 -39.61 -17.32 5.79
N GLY A 242 -39.90 -18.58 5.62
CA GLY A 242 -41.22 -19.01 5.16
C GLY A 242 -42.29 -18.46 6.09
N ALA A 243 -43.30 -17.83 5.49
CA ALA A 243 -44.53 -17.41 6.15
C ALA A 243 -45.33 -18.62 6.62
#